data_7cc3c556cb8f9d1cafe966db259db5b2
#
_entry.id   7cc3c556cb8f9d1cafe966db259db5b2
#
_cell.length_a   1.000
_cell.length_b   1.000
_cell.length_c   1.000
_cell.angle_alpha   90.00
_cell.angle_beta   90.00
_cell.angle_gamma   90.00
#
_symmetry.space_group_name_H-M   'P 1'
#
loop_
_entity.id
_entity.type
_entity.pdbx_description
1 polymer ?
#
loop_
_entity_poly.entity_id
_entity_poly.type
_entity_poly.pdbx_seq_one_letter_code
_entity_poly.pdbx_strand_id
1 'polypeptide(L)'
;MKEKLIGTLTMNADTYAALKMDEKATMQALLVVIVAAICSAIGGGLLSSSIPVGFGSLLLWAVVSWLLWAGAVYVIGVKGFKGDANFSQIMRVLGFAYAPAAFNIFSFIPLMGIIIQFLVACWLVVSFYFATQSVLGLSEGSKAFVTVLVGWFIYLIGLGVVMNLLGALAGV
;
A
#
# COMPACT_ATOMS: atom_id res chain seq x y z
N MET A 1 -0.98 8.52 -16.87
CA MET A 1 -0.42 8.33 -15.53
C MET A 1 -0.78 9.47 -14.57
N LYS A 2 -0.57 10.75 -14.95
CA LYS A 2 -0.89 11.90 -14.08
C LYS A 2 -2.36 11.92 -13.62
N GLU A 3 -3.32 11.77 -14.52
CA GLU A 3 -4.76 11.75 -14.19
C GLU A 3 -5.12 10.64 -13.21
N LYS A 4 -4.54 9.44 -13.40
CA LYS A 4 -4.73 8.31 -12.48
C LYS A 4 -4.20 8.61 -11.08
N LEU A 5 -3.02 9.24 -10.97
CA LEU A 5 -2.47 9.64 -9.67
C LEU A 5 -3.33 10.70 -8.99
N ILE A 6 -3.75 11.72 -9.73
CA ILE A 6 -4.63 12.77 -9.18
C ILE A 6 -5.95 12.14 -8.72
N GLY A 7 -6.56 11.31 -9.55
CA GLY A 7 -7.82 10.66 -9.20
C GLY A 7 -7.71 9.74 -7.97
N THR A 8 -6.61 9.02 -7.80
CA THR A 8 -6.39 8.19 -6.60
C THR A 8 -6.08 9.02 -5.37
N LEU A 9 -5.34 10.12 -5.49
CA LEU A 9 -5.09 11.04 -4.38
C LEU A 9 -6.38 11.74 -3.93
N THR A 10 -7.30 12.02 -4.86
CA THR A 10 -8.62 12.60 -4.55
C THR A 10 -9.69 11.55 -4.25
N MET A 11 -9.32 10.26 -4.16
CA MET A 11 -10.22 9.14 -3.84
C MET A 11 -11.40 9.01 -4.82
N ASN A 12 -11.19 9.33 -6.08
CA ASN A 12 -12.22 9.25 -7.10
C ASN A 12 -12.54 7.79 -7.45
N ALA A 13 -13.79 7.37 -7.22
CA ALA A 13 -14.25 5.99 -7.45
C ALA A 13 -14.13 5.56 -8.91
N ASP A 14 -14.42 6.47 -9.86
CA ASP A 14 -14.31 6.18 -11.29
C ASP A 14 -12.87 5.89 -11.71
N THR A 15 -11.90 6.58 -11.09
CA THR A 15 -10.48 6.32 -11.32
C THR A 15 -10.09 4.92 -10.84
N TYR A 16 -10.55 4.49 -9.67
CA TYR A 16 -10.29 3.13 -9.19
C TYR A 16 -10.95 2.07 -10.06
N ALA A 17 -12.18 2.31 -10.52
CA ALA A 17 -12.87 1.43 -11.45
C ALA A 17 -12.13 1.31 -12.80
N ALA A 18 -11.65 2.43 -13.35
CA ALA A 18 -10.85 2.44 -14.56
C ALA A 18 -9.50 1.70 -14.39
N LEU A 19 -8.83 1.85 -13.25
CA LEU A 19 -7.60 1.14 -12.93
C LEU A 19 -7.80 -0.37 -12.83
N LYS A 20 -8.96 -0.83 -12.32
CA LYS A 20 -9.31 -2.24 -12.26
C LYS A 20 -9.26 -2.89 -13.66
N MET A 21 -9.70 -2.17 -14.70
CA MET A 21 -9.81 -2.69 -16.06
C MET A 21 -8.54 -2.49 -16.90
N ASP A 22 -7.63 -1.61 -16.51
CA ASP A 22 -6.43 -1.29 -17.29
C ASP A 22 -5.24 -2.19 -16.94
N GLU A 23 -5.00 -3.19 -17.80
CA GLU A 23 -3.87 -4.14 -17.60
C GLU A 23 -2.51 -3.45 -17.60
N LYS A 24 -2.32 -2.36 -18.33
CA LYS A 24 -1.08 -1.60 -18.39
C LYS A 24 -0.80 -0.87 -17.05
N ALA A 25 -1.83 -0.70 -16.23
CA ALA A 25 -1.69 -0.07 -14.92
C ALA A 25 -0.89 -0.91 -13.91
N THR A 26 -0.67 -2.22 -14.13
CA THR A 26 0.11 -3.06 -13.21
C THR A 26 1.55 -2.56 -13.06
N MET A 27 2.24 -2.26 -14.16
CA MET A 27 3.59 -1.73 -14.12
C MET A 27 3.63 -0.32 -13.53
N GLN A 28 2.61 0.49 -13.82
CA GLN A 28 2.48 1.82 -13.25
C GLN A 28 2.24 1.77 -11.73
N ALA A 29 1.45 0.82 -11.25
CA ALA A 29 1.22 0.58 -9.82
C ALA A 29 2.53 0.20 -9.10
N LEU A 30 3.33 -0.69 -9.69
CA LEU A 30 4.64 -1.04 -9.16
C LEU A 30 5.56 0.20 -9.05
N LEU A 31 5.57 1.05 -10.09
CA LEU A 31 6.35 2.30 -10.06
C LEU A 31 5.87 3.24 -8.94
N VAL A 32 4.56 3.36 -8.72
CA VAL A 32 4.01 4.17 -7.62
C VAL A 32 4.48 3.64 -6.27
N VAL A 33 4.41 2.32 -6.06
CA VAL A 33 4.86 1.69 -4.81
C VAL A 33 6.36 1.93 -4.58
N ILE A 34 7.18 1.76 -5.60
CA ILE A 34 8.64 1.99 -5.51
C ILE A 34 8.94 3.45 -5.18
N VAL A 35 8.34 4.40 -5.89
CA VAL A 35 8.55 5.83 -5.64
C VAL A 35 8.09 6.22 -4.25
N ALA A 36 6.91 5.76 -3.82
CA ALA A 36 6.39 6.01 -2.48
C ALA A 36 7.30 5.43 -1.39
N ALA A 37 7.86 4.23 -1.61
CA ALA A 37 8.81 3.61 -0.69
C ALA A 37 10.12 4.42 -0.57
N ILE A 38 10.67 4.89 -1.69
CA ILE A 38 11.86 5.74 -1.71
C ILE A 38 11.59 7.06 -0.97
N CYS A 39 10.47 7.71 -1.25
CA CYS A 39 10.06 8.94 -0.58
C CYS A 39 9.91 8.74 0.94
N SER A 40 9.26 7.64 1.35
CA SER A 40 9.10 7.30 2.76
C SER A 40 10.42 7.00 3.46
N ALA A 41 11.35 6.34 2.78
CA ALA A 41 12.67 6.04 3.30
C ALA A 41 13.50 7.32 3.51
N ILE A 42 13.47 8.23 2.55
CA ILE A 42 14.16 9.53 2.66
C ILE A 42 13.58 10.33 3.83
N GLY A 43 12.26 10.45 3.90
CA GLY A 43 11.59 11.22 4.95
C GLY A 43 11.68 10.60 6.33
N GLY A 44 11.70 9.26 6.42
CA GLY A 44 11.84 8.52 7.68
C GLY A 44 13.25 8.49 8.26
N GLY A 45 14.21 9.20 7.63
CA GLY A 45 15.57 9.32 8.16
C GLY A 45 16.46 8.10 7.91
N LEU A 46 16.19 7.32 6.87
CA LEU A 46 17.07 6.22 6.46
C LEU A 46 18.51 6.69 6.23
N LEU A 47 18.69 7.96 5.86
CA LEU A 47 19.99 8.59 5.67
C LEU A 47 20.70 8.90 6.99
N SER A 48 19.97 8.92 8.12
CA SER A 48 20.48 9.20 9.46
C SER A 48 20.57 7.94 10.35
N SER A 49 20.03 6.81 9.91
CA SER A 49 20.06 5.57 10.67
C SER A 49 21.42 4.88 10.56
N SER A 50 21.93 4.42 11.69
CA SER A 50 23.17 3.62 11.76
C SER A 50 23.00 2.20 11.17
N ILE A 51 21.82 1.86 10.66
CA ILE A 51 21.53 0.57 10.04
C ILE A 51 21.75 0.72 8.53
N PRO A 52 22.77 0.09 7.95
CA PRO A 52 22.98 0.10 6.51
C PRO A 52 21.93 -0.80 5.83
N VAL A 53 20.71 -0.29 5.71
CA VAL A 53 19.69 -0.95 4.89
C VAL A 53 20.05 -0.69 3.45
N GLY A 54 20.52 -1.72 2.75
CA GLY A 54 20.84 -1.62 1.34
C GLY A 54 19.61 -1.18 0.53
N PHE A 55 19.80 -0.33 -0.47
CA PHE A 55 18.72 0.16 -1.34
C PHE A 55 17.92 -1.00 -1.95
N GLY A 56 18.60 -2.11 -2.30
CA GLY A 56 17.93 -3.31 -2.81
C GLY A 56 16.98 -3.97 -1.82
N SER A 57 17.34 -4.03 -0.54
CA SER A 57 16.47 -4.60 0.50
C SER A 57 15.24 -3.73 0.75
N LEU A 58 15.36 -2.41 0.66
CA LEU A 58 14.25 -1.48 0.75
C LEU A 58 13.22 -1.70 -0.37
N LEU A 59 13.69 -1.82 -1.61
CA LEU A 59 12.82 -2.07 -2.76
C LEU A 59 12.14 -3.44 -2.67
N LEU A 60 12.91 -4.47 -2.32
CA LEU A 60 12.37 -5.82 -2.11
C LEU A 60 11.28 -5.79 -1.03
N TRP A 61 11.54 -5.11 0.08
CA TRP A 61 10.59 -4.96 1.18
C TRP A 61 9.30 -4.27 0.75
N ALA A 62 9.39 -3.19 -0.02
CA ALA A 62 8.23 -2.46 -0.52
C ALA A 62 7.34 -3.35 -1.42
N VAL A 63 7.97 -4.13 -2.31
CA VAL A 63 7.24 -5.05 -3.21
C VAL A 63 6.60 -6.19 -2.40
N VAL A 64 7.34 -6.81 -1.49
CA VAL A 64 6.81 -7.89 -0.64
C VAL A 64 5.64 -7.39 0.20
N SER A 65 5.77 -6.22 0.83
CA SER A 65 4.70 -5.61 1.63
C SER A 65 3.45 -5.34 0.82
N TRP A 66 3.61 -4.81 -0.39
CA TRP A 66 2.50 -4.58 -1.32
C TRP A 66 1.79 -5.88 -1.73
N LEU A 67 2.56 -6.94 -2.04
CA LEU A 67 2.02 -8.26 -2.40
C LEU A 67 1.28 -8.90 -1.23
N LEU A 68 1.84 -8.83 -0.02
CA LEU A 68 1.19 -9.34 1.20
C LEU A 68 -0.13 -8.62 1.46
N TRP A 69 -0.14 -7.29 1.31
CA TRP A 69 -1.37 -6.50 1.46
C TRP A 69 -2.42 -6.87 0.42
N ALA A 70 -2.03 -6.96 -0.86
CA ALA A 70 -2.94 -7.38 -1.92
C ALA A 70 -3.47 -8.80 -1.70
N GLY A 71 -2.63 -9.71 -1.20
CA GLY A 71 -3.01 -11.06 -0.82
C GLY A 71 -4.03 -11.11 0.31
N ALA A 72 -3.83 -10.31 1.37
CA ALA A 72 -4.78 -10.19 2.48
C ALA A 72 -6.15 -9.69 1.99
N VAL A 73 -6.18 -8.61 1.19
CA VAL A 73 -7.41 -8.07 0.61
C VAL A 73 -8.09 -9.09 -0.32
N TYR A 74 -7.32 -9.86 -1.10
CA TYR A 74 -7.86 -10.92 -1.94
C TYR A 74 -8.54 -12.03 -1.11
N VAL A 75 -7.88 -12.52 -0.07
CA VAL A 75 -8.42 -13.58 0.78
C VAL A 75 -9.69 -13.14 1.49
N ILE A 76 -9.70 -11.97 2.08
CA ILE A 76 -10.86 -11.49 2.83
C ILE A 76 -11.96 -11.01 1.88
N GLY A 77 -11.59 -10.15 0.92
CA GLY A 77 -12.55 -9.49 0.06
C GLY A 77 -13.19 -10.42 -0.97
N VAL A 78 -12.37 -11.23 -1.65
CA VAL A 78 -12.88 -12.13 -2.70
C VAL A 78 -13.38 -13.44 -2.12
N LYS A 79 -12.56 -14.13 -1.30
CA LYS A 79 -12.96 -15.43 -0.75
C LYS A 79 -13.93 -15.30 0.44
N GLY A 80 -13.79 -14.26 1.29
CA GLY A 80 -14.65 -14.02 2.42
C GLY A 80 -15.98 -13.36 2.03
N PHE A 81 -15.92 -12.21 1.38
CA PHE A 81 -17.11 -11.40 1.04
C PHE A 81 -17.60 -11.58 -0.41
N LYS A 82 -16.99 -12.49 -1.19
CA LYS A 82 -17.34 -12.78 -2.59
C LYS A 82 -17.28 -11.55 -3.50
N GLY A 83 -16.30 -10.68 -3.25
CA GLY A 83 -16.04 -9.52 -4.11
C GLY A 83 -15.63 -9.96 -5.52
N ASP A 84 -16.01 -9.18 -6.52
CA ASP A 84 -15.74 -9.44 -7.93
C ASP A 84 -14.41 -8.81 -8.35
N ALA A 85 -13.30 -9.45 -7.98
CA ALA A 85 -11.98 -9.02 -8.42
C ALA A 85 -11.00 -10.19 -8.50
N ASN A 86 -10.06 -10.12 -9.43
CA ASN A 86 -8.91 -11.02 -9.45
C ASN A 86 -7.71 -10.36 -8.73
N PHE A 87 -6.70 -11.17 -8.38
CA PHE A 87 -5.52 -10.71 -7.66
C PHE A 87 -4.78 -9.57 -8.37
N SER A 88 -4.65 -9.65 -9.70
CA SER A 88 -3.97 -8.62 -10.49
C SER A 88 -4.72 -7.27 -10.46
N GLN A 89 -6.05 -7.29 -10.48
CA GLN A 89 -6.87 -6.09 -10.34
C GLN A 89 -6.69 -5.42 -8.97
N ILE A 90 -6.66 -6.24 -7.92
CA ILE A 90 -6.41 -5.75 -6.55
C ILE A 90 -5.03 -5.13 -6.46
N MET A 91 -3.98 -5.78 -6.97
CA MET A 91 -2.62 -5.24 -7.00
C MET A 91 -2.56 -3.88 -7.68
N ARG A 92 -3.18 -3.73 -8.85
CA ARG A 92 -3.19 -2.44 -9.59
C ARG A 92 -3.80 -1.32 -8.76
N VAL A 93 -5.01 -1.55 -8.28
CA VAL A 93 -5.78 -0.52 -7.56
C VAL A 93 -5.12 -0.16 -6.24
N LEU A 94 -4.68 -1.15 -5.46
CA LEU A 94 -4.00 -0.91 -4.18
C LEU A 94 -2.61 -0.28 -4.36
N GLY A 95 -1.89 -0.61 -5.44
CA GLY A 95 -0.61 0.03 -5.73
C GLY A 95 -0.76 1.53 -5.99
N PHE A 96 -1.79 1.95 -6.71
CA PHE A 96 -2.09 3.36 -6.88
C PHE A 96 -2.61 4.02 -5.59
N ALA A 97 -3.40 3.29 -4.78
CA ALA A 97 -3.87 3.78 -3.48
C ALA A 97 -2.72 4.04 -2.50
N TYR A 98 -1.52 3.53 -2.77
CA TYR A 98 -0.30 3.80 -2.00
C TYR A 98 0.33 5.17 -2.31
N ALA A 99 -0.15 5.90 -3.33
CA ALA A 99 0.41 7.18 -3.76
C ALA A 99 0.56 8.23 -2.64
N PRO A 100 -0.35 8.37 -1.65
CA PRO A 100 -0.17 9.30 -0.54
C PRO A 100 1.11 9.08 0.26
N ALA A 101 1.65 7.85 0.30
CA ALA A 101 2.90 7.57 1.03
C ALA A 101 4.13 8.34 0.49
N ALA A 102 4.07 8.82 -0.75
CA ALA A 102 5.13 9.67 -1.31
C ALA A 102 5.29 10.98 -0.54
N PHE A 103 4.24 11.49 0.11
CA PHE A 103 4.31 12.70 0.94
C PHE A 103 5.13 12.52 2.22
N ASN A 104 5.43 11.28 2.62
CA ASN A 104 6.37 11.02 3.72
C ASN A 104 7.77 11.57 3.44
N ILE A 105 8.09 11.95 2.18
CA ILE A 105 9.36 12.63 1.87
C ILE A 105 9.58 13.89 2.72
N PHE A 106 8.50 14.56 3.13
CA PHE A 106 8.58 15.76 3.97
C PHE A 106 8.74 15.47 5.46
N SER A 107 8.74 14.19 5.88
CA SER A 107 8.86 13.82 7.30
C SER A 107 10.25 14.08 7.88
N PHE A 108 11.25 14.44 7.05
CA PHE A 108 12.57 14.84 7.53
C PHE A 108 12.56 16.20 8.27
N ILE A 109 11.48 16.97 8.17
CA ILE A 109 11.36 18.27 8.81
C ILE A 109 11.18 18.08 10.33
N PRO A 110 12.11 18.57 11.20
CA PRO A 110 12.00 18.44 12.64
C PRO A 110 10.65 18.96 13.16
N LEU A 111 10.10 18.32 14.18
CA LEU A 111 8.80 18.60 14.80
C LEU A 111 7.59 18.35 13.89
N MET A 112 7.68 18.62 12.59
CA MET A 112 6.58 18.38 11.63
C MET A 112 6.54 16.94 11.13
N GLY A 113 7.65 16.19 11.21
CA GLY A 113 7.74 14.84 10.67
C GLY A 113 6.68 13.89 11.23
N ILE A 114 6.44 13.92 12.54
CA ILE A 114 5.42 13.09 13.20
C ILE A 114 4.01 13.46 12.71
N ILE A 115 3.73 14.76 12.57
CA ILE A 115 2.43 15.24 12.09
C ILE A 115 2.21 14.81 10.65
N ILE A 116 3.23 14.94 9.80
CA ILE A 116 3.16 14.53 8.39
C ILE A 116 2.92 13.03 8.29
N GLN A 117 3.67 12.22 9.02
CA GLN A 117 3.48 10.76 9.03
C GLN A 117 2.08 10.37 9.48
N PHE A 118 1.55 11.02 10.52
CA PHE A 118 0.20 10.78 11.00
C PHE A 118 -0.85 11.13 9.94
N LEU A 119 -0.74 12.31 9.31
CA LEU A 119 -1.67 12.74 8.25
C LEU A 119 -1.62 11.80 7.04
N VAL A 120 -0.41 11.39 6.62
CA VAL A 120 -0.23 10.43 5.52
C VAL A 120 -0.82 9.07 5.90
N ALA A 121 -0.64 8.59 7.13
CA ALA A 121 -1.22 7.34 7.59
C ALA A 121 -2.76 7.38 7.55
N CYS A 122 -3.37 8.46 8.04
CA CYS A 122 -4.82 8.67 7.94
C CYS A 122 -5.28 8.67 6.47
N TRP A 123 -4.55 9.38 5.61
CA TRP A 123 -4.86 9.41 4.18
C TRP A 123 -4.76 8.03 3.52
N LEU A 124 -3.75 7.25 3.83
CA LEU A 124 -3.59 5.88 3.34
C LEU A 124 -4.76 4.97 3.76
N VAL A 125 -5.21 5.05 5.02
CA VAL A 125 -6.36 4.26 5.49
C VAL A 125 -7.61 4.57 4.65
N VAL A 126 -7.89 5.85 4.43
CA VAL A 126 -9.04 6.28 3.63
C VAL A 126 -8.87 5.88 2.16
N SER A 127 -7.68 6.06 1.59
CA SER A 127 -7.37 5.66 0.21
C SER A 127 -7.54 4.15 0.00
N PHE A 128 -7.05 3.32 0.93
CA PHE A 128 -7.23 1.87 0.88
C PHE A 128 -8.69 1.44 1.05
N TYR A 129 -9.46 2.15 1.87
CA TYR A 129 -10.89 1.89 2.01
C TYR A 129 -11.63 2.08 0.68
N PHE A 130 -11.48 3.24 0.03
CA PHE A 130 -12.14 3.51 -1.26
C PHE A 130 -11.63 2.60 -2.38
N ALA A 131 -10.33 2.34 -2.42
CA ALA A 131 -9.70 1.41 -3.36
C ALA A 131 -10.28 -0.01 -3.22
N THR A 132 -10.37 -0.51 -1.99
CA THR A 132 -10.90 -1.85 -1.69
C THR A 132 -12.37 -1.95 -2.03
N GLN A 133 -13.18 -0.95 -1.66
CA GLN A 133 -14.60 -0.91 -2.00
C GLN A 133 -14.82 -0.95 -3.52
N SER A 134 -14.10 -0.11 -4.24
CA SER A 134 -14.22 0.00 -5.69
C SER A 134 -13.73 -1.26 -6.42
N VAL A 135 -12.55 -1.79 -6.05
CA VAL A 135 -11.98 -2.96 -6.76
C VAL A 135 -12.80 -4.23 -6.52
N LEU A 136 -13.33 -4.41 -5.32
CA LEU A 136 -14.15 -5.59 -4.97
C LEU A 136 -15.60 -5.47 -5.44
N GLY A 137 -16.05 -4.28 -5.87
CA GLY A 137 -17.45 -4.04 -6.26
C GLY A 137 -18.44 -4.21 -5.08
N LEU A 138 -18.00 -3.92 -3.86
CA LEU A 138 -18.84 -4.10 -2.67
C LEU A 138 -19.83 -2.95 -2.54
N SER A 139 -21.13 -3.27 -2.55
CA SER A 139 -22.20 -2.30 -2.33
C SER A 139 -22.25 -1.79 -0.89
N GLU A 140 -21.84 -2.62 0.07
CA GLU A 140 -21.81 -2.29 1.49
C GLU A 140 -20.43 -1.82 1.92
N GLY A 141 -20.31 -0.54 2.30
CA GLY A 141 -19.07 0.03 2.79
C GLY A 141 -18.52 -0.65 4.05
N SER A 142 -19.39 -1.24 4.87
CA SER A 142 -19.01 -2.02 6.06
C SER A 142 -18.12 -3.22 5.69
N LYS A 143 -18.39 -3.92 4.59
CA LYS A 143 -17.57 -5.05 4.13
C LYS A 143 -16.20 -4.60 3.66
N ALA A 144 -16.12 -3.46 2.96
CA ALA A 144 -14.84 -2.87 2.58
C ALA A 144 -14.02 -2.45 3.81
N PHE A 145 -14.66 -1.84 4.80
CA PHE A 145 -14.03 -1.43 6.04
C PHE A 145 -13.48 -2.64 6.83
N VAL A 146 -14.28 -3.69 6.99
CA VAL A 146 -13.83 -4.93 7.64
C VAL A 146 -12.69 -5.57 6.85
N THR A 147 -12.74 -5.56 5.51
CA THR A 147 -11.65 -6.08 4.66
C THR A 147 -10.34 -5.35 4.93
N VAL A 148 -10.38 -4.02 5.03
CA VAL A 148 -9.18 -3.21 5.32
C VAL A 148 -8.68 -3.47 6.74
N LEU A 149 -9.55 -3.49 7.75
CA LEU A 149 -9.14 -3.73 9.15
C LEU A 149 -8.55 -5.12 9.35
N VAL A 150 -9.27 -6.17 8.95
CA VAL A 150 -8.81 -7.55 9.09
C VAL A 150 -7.58 -7.80 8.21
N GLY A 151 -7.57 -7.21 7.01
CA GLY A 151 -6.41 -7.23 6.12
C GLY A 151 -5.16 -6.65 6.77
N TRP A 152 -5.31 -5.59 7.56
CA TRP A 152 -4.21 -4.98 8.30
C TRP A 152 -3.62 -5.92 9.35
N PHE A 153 -4.48 -6.63 10.09
CA PHE A 153 -4.03 -7.64 11.04
C PHE A 153 -3.28 -8.80 10.35
N ILE A 154 -3.83 -9.32 9.25
CA ILE A 154 -3.17 -10.39 8.46
C ILE A 154 -1.84 -9.89 7.90
N TYR A 155 -1.80 -8.66 7.39
CA TYR A 155 -0.58 -8.02 6.92
C TYR A 155 0.48 -7.94 8.02
N LEU A 156 0.12 -7.48 9.22
CA LEU A 156 1.06 -7.39 10.36
C LEU A 156 1.59 -8.76 10.78
N ILE A 157 0.74 -9.79 10.79
CA ILE A 157 1.17 -11.17 11.07
C ILE A 157 2.13 -11.66 9.97
N GLY A 158 1.76 -11.48 8.70
CA GLY A 158 2.61 -11.85 7.55
C GLY A 158 3.96 -11.12 7.58
N LEU A 159 3.93 -9.84 7.92
CA LEU A 159 5.13 -9.03 8.12
C LEU A 159 6.04 -9.62 9.20
N GLY A 160 5.47 -9.96 10.36
CA GLY A 160 6.19 -10.57 11.48
C GLY A 160 6.82 -11.91 11.09
N VAL A 161 6.11 -12.75 10.35
CA VAL A 161 6.63 -14.04 9.84
C VAL A 161 7.81 -13.80 8.88
N VAL A 162 7.68 -12.90 7.92
CA VAL A 162 8.75 -12.60 6.96
C VAL A 162 9.98 -12.04 7.67
N MET A 163 9.80 -11.13 8.65
CA MET A 163 10.93 -10.59 9.43
C MET A 163 11.66 -11.67 10.23
N ASN A 164 10.91 -12.60 10.87
CA ASN A 164 11.52 -13.72 11.60
C ASN A 164 12.30 -14.66 10.66
N LEU A 165 11.75 -14.96 9.47
CA LEU A 165 12.43 -15.80 8.49
C LEU A 165 13.72 -15.14 7.97
N LEU A 166 13.68 -13.84 7.67
CA LEU A 166 14.86 -13.10 7.23
C LEU A 166 15.91 -12.99 8.34
N GLY A 167 15.50 -12.78 9.60
CA GLY A 167 16.40 -12.79 10.75
C GLY A 167 17.09 -14.15 10.91
N ALA A 168 16.32 -15.25 10.83
CA ALA A 168 16.88 -16.60 10.92
C ALA A 168 17.87 -16.91 9.76
N LEU A 169 17.60 -16.42 8.55
CA LEU A 169 18.52 -16.57 7.41
C LEU A 169 19.77 -15.71 7.54
N ALA A 170 19.67 -14.57 8.21
CA ALA A 170 20.79 -13.66 8.46
C ALA A 170 21.64 -14.08 9.69
N GLY A 171 21.21 -15.07 10.45
CA GLY A 171 21.90 -15.57 11.64
C GLY A 171 21.82 -14.61 12.85
N VAL A 172 20.77 -13.78 12.90
CA VAL A 172 20.51 -12.83 14.01
C VAL A 172 19.29 -13.26 14.80
#